data_b9f48763c766e329323db19642f50377
#
_entry.id   b9f48763c766e329323db19642f50377
#
_cell.length_a   1.000
_cell.length_b   1.000
_cell.length_c   1.000
_cell.angle_alpha   90.00
_cell.angle_beta   90.00
_cell.angle_gamma   90.00
#
_symmetry.space_group_name_H-M   'P 1'
#
loop_
_entity.id
_entity.type
_entity.pdbx_description
1 polymer ?
#
loop_
_entity_poly.entity_id
_entity_poly.type
_entity_poly.pdbx_seq_one_letter_code
_entity_poly.pdbx_strand_id
1 'polypeptide(L)'
;SSVSIIGGITFCNMALYTGIMGEFGDESEQGAVGILFFTAGPAVTMIILGVSGLANIPLGTIVGSILPLVIGMVLGNLFPFIKNLLVPGTNPAIAVIGFQLGASMSLSSFVTGGISGILLGLVTLFVVGPITFAFERLCGGNGKTAVACSTIAGTAMTTPVALAEVAPRYAELA
;
A
#
# COMPACT_ATOMS: atom_id res chain seq x y z
N SER A 1 -11.28 0.61 -15.14
CA SER A 1 -12.14 -0.54 -14.87
C SER A 1 -12.54 -0.58 -13.39
N SER A 2 -13.61 -1.34 -13.08
CA SER A 2 -14.10 -1.47 -11.70
C SER A 2 -13.03 -2.02 -10.75
N VAL A 3 -12.15 -2.88 -11.22
CA VAL A 3 -11.04 -3.46 -10.45
C VAL A 3 -10.03 -2.40 -10.03
N SER A 4 -9.67 -1.48 -10.92
CA SER A 4 -8.74 -0.38 -10.62
C SER A 4 -9.32 0.58 -9.60
N ILE A 5 -10.63 0.86 -9.68
CA ILE A 5 -11.33 1.74 -8.73
C ILE A 5 -11.37 1.09 -7.34
N ILE A 6 -11.75 -0.20 -7.27
CA ILE A 6 -11.79 -0.94 -6.00
C ILE A 6 -10.38 -1.00 -5.38
N GLY A 7 -9.37 -1.36 -6.18
CA GLY A 7 -7.98 -1.39 -5.71
C GLY A 7 -7.48 -0.03 -5.21
N GLY A 8 -7.84 1.07 -5.89
CA GLY A 8 -7.43 2.41 -5.48
C GLY A 8 -8.11 2.92 -4.19
N ILE A 9 -9.35 2.51 -3.93
CA ILE A 9 -10.11 2.99 -2.77
C ILE A 9 -9.85 2.15 -1.51
N THR A 10 -9.58 0.86 -1.67
CA THR A 10 -9.48 -0.08 -0.55
C THR A 10 -8.06 -0.25 0.00
N PHE A 11 -7.05 0.27 -0.67
CA PHE A 11 -5.65 0.07 -0.29
C PHE A 11 -4.95 1.39 0.06
N CYS A 12 -4.04 1.34 1.03
CA CYS A 12 -3.15 2.44 1.33
C CYS A 12 -1.71 2.14 0.89
N ASN A 13 -0.92 3.19 0.68
CA ASN A 13 0.50 3.05 0.41
C ASN A 13 1.27 2.76 1.71
N MET A 14 1.73 1.51 1.88
CA MET A 14 2.45 1.08 3.08
C MET A 14 3.76 1.84 3.29
N ALA A 15 4.50 2.14 2.23
CA ALA A 15 5.77 2.85 2.35
C ALA A 15 5.54 4.29 2.82
N LEU A 16 4.53 4.96 2.26
CA LEU A 16 4.15 6.32 2.67
C LEU A 16 3.57 6.33 4.09
N TYR A 17 2.73 5.36 4.44
CA TYR A 17 2.23 5.17 5.80
C TYR A 17 3.37 5.03 6.80
N THR A 18 4.30 4.10 6.54
CA THR A 18 5.46 3.86 7.40
C THR A 18 6.30 5.11 7.59
N GLY A 19 6.48 5.90 6.53
CA GLY A 19 7.22 7.15 6.61
C GLY A 19 6.53 8.21 7.44
N ILE A 20 5.26 8.44 7.19
CA ILE A 20 4.48 9.42 7.94
C ILE A 20 4.40 9.01 9.42
N MET A 21 4.12 7.75 9.71
CA MET A 21 4.04 7.26 11.09
C MET A 21 5.41 7.17 11.76
N GLY A 22 6.47 6.94 11.00
CA GLY A 22 7.84 6.97 11.53
C GLY A 22 8.25 8.34 12.08
N GLU A 23 7.68 9.41 11.54
CA GLU A 23 7.98 10.79 11.97
C GLU A 23 6.93 11.36 12.93
N PHE A 24 5.65 11.09 12.70
CA PHE A 24 4.54 11.73 13.41
C PHE A 24 3.73 10.76 14.30
N GLY A 25 3.91 9.46 14.14
CA GLY A 25 3.16 8.42 14.85
C GLY A 25 3.83 7.96 16.14
N ASP A 26 3.03 7.40 17.03
CA ASP A 26 3.53 6.67 18.20
C ASP A 26 3.91 5.22 17.85
N GLU A 27 4.48 4.48 18.80
CA GLU A 27 4.93 3.09 18.58
C GLU A 27 3.79 2.15 18.17
N SER A 28 2.57 2.40 18.63
CA SER A 28 1.38 1.62 18.27
C SER A 28 0.96 1.92 16.83
N GLU A 29 0.94 3.19 16.46
CA GLU A 29 0.63 3.64 15.09
C GLU A 29 1.67 3.15 14.08
N GLN A 30 2.95 3.15 14.45
CA GLN A 30 4.03 2.57 13.65
C GLN A 30 3.87 1.05 13.50
N GLY A 31 3.52 0.34 14.58
CA GLY A 31 3.28 -1.10 14.59
C GLY A 31 2.08 -1.52 13.75
N ALA A 32 1.09 -0.65 13.56
CA ALA A 32 -0.09 -0.92 12.75
C ALA A 32 0.24 -1.24 11.27
N VAL A 33 1.41 -0.86 10.78
CA VAL A 33 1.87 -1.22 9.41
C VAL A 33 1.86 -2.72 9.19
N GLY A 34 2.20 -3.51 10.21
CA GLY A 34 2.16 -4.98 10.13
C GLY A 34 0.75 -5.51 9.83
N ILE A 35 -0.27 -4.97 10.50
CA ILE A 35 -1.67 -5.34 10.27
C ILE A 35 -2.14 -4.83 8.90
N LEU A 36 -1.83 -3.59 8.56
CA LEU A 36 -2.19 -3.00 7.28
C LEU A 36 -1.60 -3.77 6.09
N PHE A 37 -0.39 -4.30 6.23
CA PHE A 37 0.22 -5.13 5.19
C PHE A 37 -0.61 -6.38 4.90
N PHE A 38 -1.16 -7.02 5.92
CA PHE A 38 -2.02 -8.19 5.75
C PHE A 38 -3.41 -7.83 5.21
N THR A 39 -3.95 -6.67 5.53
CA THR A 39 -5.30 -6.27 5.11
C THR A 39 -5.34 -5.54 3.78
N ALA A 40 -4.29 -4.81 3.46
CA ALA A 40 -4.20 -3.92 2.30
C ALA A 40 -3.01 -4.25 1.37
N GLY A 41 -2.30 -5.34 1.62
CA GLY A 41 -1.17 -5.74 0.81
C GLY A 41 -1.56 -6.59 -0.42
N PRO A 42 -0.65 -6.75 -1.39
CA PRO A 42 -0.91 -7.52 -2.60
C PRO A 42 -1.23 -9.00 -2.33
N ALA A 43 -0.74 -9.56 -1.21
CA ALA A 43 -0.99 -10.95 -0.84
C ALA A 43 -2.48 -11.28 -0.68
N VAL A 44 -3.24 -10.40 0.00
CA VAL A 44 -4.68 -10.60 0.20
C VAL A 44 -5.43 -10.53 -1.13
N THR A 45 -5.09 -9.58 -1.98
CA THR A 45 -5.65 -9.49 -3.33
C THR A 45 -5.39 -10.76 -4.14
N MET A 46 -4.16 -11.29 -4.08
CA MET A 46 -3.78 -12.53 -4.75
C MET A 46 -4.57 -13.74 -4.21
N ILE A 47 -4.74 -13.83 -2.88
CA ILE A 47 -5.53 -14.89 -2.26
C ILE A 47 -6.99 -14.83 -2.72
N ILE A 48 -7.60 -13.66 -2.68
CA ILE A 48 -8.99 -13.46 -3.10
C ILE A 48 -9.17 -13.84 -4.57
N LEU A 49 -8.27 -13.42 -5.45
CA LEU A 49 -8.32 -13.74 -6.87
C LEU A 49 -8.10 -15.22 -7.15
N GLY A 50 -7.20 -15.86 -6.40
CA GLY A 50 -6.94 -17.31 -6.49
C GLY A 50 -8.16 -18.13 -6.05
N VAL A 51 -8.73 -17.83 -4.89
CA VAL A 51 -9.91 -18.52 -4.35
C VAL A 51 -11.16 -18.29 -5.21
N SER A 52 -11.31 -17.08 -5.76
CA SER A 52 -12.44 -16.77 -6.67
C SER A 52 -12.30 -17.41 -8.07
N GLY A 53 -11.19 -18.10 -8.35
CA GLY A 53 -10.91 -18.69 -9.66
C GLY A 53 -10.67 -17.67 -10.78
N LEU A 54 -10.50 -16.40 -10.42
CA LEU A 54 -10.26 -15.31 -11.37
C LEU A 54 -8.82 -15.29 -11.87
N ALA A 55 -7.88 -15.78 -11.08
CA ALA A 55 -6.48 -15.93 -11.47
C ALA A 55 -5.90 -17.22 -10.89
N ASN A 56 -5.01 -17.87 -11.66
CA ASN A 56 -4.26 -19.03 -11.17
C ASN A 56 -2.94 -18.54 -10.56
N ILE A 57 -2.94 -18.31 -9.26
CA ILE A 57 -1.78 -17.74 -8.55
C ILE A 57 -1.03 -18.86 -7.84
N PRO A 58 0.25 -19.09 -8.19
CA PRO A 58 1.08 -20.07 -7.51
C PRO A 58 1.24 -19.71 -6.03
N LEU A 59 1.16 -20.71 -5.14
CA LEU A 59 1.39 -20.51 -3.70
C LEU A 59 2.74 -19.87 -3.40
N GLY A 60 3.77 -20.18 -4.20
CA GLY A 60 5.10 -19.57 -4.07
C GLY A 60 5.09 -18.05 -4.22
N THR A 61 4.25 -17.50 -5.08
CA THR A 61 4.11 -16.05 -5.26
C THR A 61 3.48 -15.40 -4.03
N ILE A 62 2.45 -16.03 -3.46
CA ILE A 62 1.80 -15.55 -2.23
C ILE A 62 2.78 -15.58 -1.06
N VAL A 63 3.49 -16.71 -0.87
CA VAL A 63 4.50 -16.84 0.17
C VAL A 63 5.63 -15.84 -0.03
N GLY A 64 6.12 -15.67 -1.26
CA GLY A 64 7.17 -14.71 -1.59
C GLY A 64 6.79 -13.25 -1.28
N SER A 65 5.51 -12.89 -1.39
CA SER A 65 5.04 -11.54 -1.05
C SER A 65 4.95 -11.29 0.46
N ILE A 66 4.75 -12.33 1.27
CA ILE A 66 4.61 -12.22 2.74
C ILE A 66 5.96 -12.42 3.44
N LEU A 67 6.82 -13.25 2.89
CA LEU A 67 8.07 -13.67 3.53
C LEU A 67 8.99 -12.52 3.96
N PRO A 68 9.24 -11.48 3.15
CA PRO A 68 10.09 -10.35 3.57
C PRO A 68 9.54 -9.61 4.79
N LEU A 69 8.21 -9.46 4.89
CA LEU A 69 7.56 -8.85 6.04
C LEU A 69 7.79 -9.68 7.30
N VAL A 70 7.51 -10.99 7.24
CA VAL A 70 7.67 -11.89 8.38
C VAL A 70 9.12 -11.91 8.85
N ILE A 71 10.07 -12.00 7.93
CA ILE A 71 11.51 -11.92 8.25
C ILE A 71 11.84 -10.59 8.93
N GLY A 72 11.38 -9.46 8.37
CA GLY A 72 11.60 -8.15 8.95
C GLY A 72 11.00 -8.00 10.35
N MET A 73 9.78 -8.49 10.56
CA MET A 73 9.14 -8.50 11.88
C MET A 73 9.92 -9.35 12.88
N VAL A 74 10.32 -10.55 12.51
CA VAL A 74 11.07 -11.46 13.39
C VAL A 74 12.44 -10.85 13.74
N LEU A 75 13.20 -10.42 12.74
CA LEU A 75 14.53 -9.87 12.96
C LEU A 75 14.49 -8.55 13.75
N GLY A 76 13.55 -7.67 13.43
CA GLY A 76 13.42 -6.37 14.10
C GLY A 76 12.97 -6.49 15.57
N ASN A 77 12.17 -7.52 15.90
CA ASN A 77 11.74 -7.74 17.28
C ASN A 77 12.75 -8.57 18.11
N LEU A 78 13.43 -9.53 17.49
CA LEU A 78 14.40 -10.38 18.22
C LEU A 78 15.78 -9.72 18.37
N PHE A 79 16.17 -8.86 17.43
CA PHE A 79 17.50 -8.27 17.40
C PHE A 79 17.45 -6.73 17.43
N PRO A 80 17.52 -6.10 18.62
CA PRO A 80 17.50 -4.63 18.76
C PRO A 80 18.56 -3.93 17.91
N PHE A 81 19.70 -4.58 17.67
CA PHE A 81 20.75 -4.06 16.80
C PHE A 81 20.23 -3.83 15.36
N ILE A 82 19.50 -4.79 14.81
CA ILE A 82 18.93 -4.70 13.45
C ILE A 82 17.87 -3.60 13.41
N LYS A 83 17.01 -3.54 14.42
CA LYS A 83 16.00 -2.48 14.55
C LYS A 83 16.68 -1.10 14.53
N ASN A 84 17.67 -0.89 15.41
CA ASN A 84 18.35 0.38 15.53
C ASN A 84 19.17 0.77 14.29
N LEU A 85 19.62 -0.21 13.51
CA LEU A 85 20.31 0.01 12.23
C LEU A 85 19.34 0.41 11.11
N LEU A 86 18.18 -0.22 11.03
CA LEU A 86 17.26 -0.07 9.89
C LEU A 86 16.25 1.06 10.08
N VAL A 87 15.75 1.30 11.29
CA VAL A 87 14.74 2.35 11.56
C VAL A 87 15.18 3.74 11.10
N PRO A 88 16.40 4.20 11.33
CA PRO A 88 16.86 5.50 10.81
C PRO A 88 16.89 5.58 9.27
N GLY A 89 16.97 4.42 8.60
CA GLY A 89 16.94 4.31 7.13
C GLY A 89 15.57 4.52 6.52
N THR A 90 14.50 4.53 7.32
CA THR A 90 13.12 4.65 6.82
C THR A 90 12.89 5.98 6.09
N ASN A 91 13.28 7.10 6.68
CA ASN A 91 13.11 8.42 6.07
C ASN A 91 13.85 8.59 4.74
N PRO A 92 15.16 8.28 4.61
CA PRO A 92 15.82 8.34 3.32
C PRO A 92 15.26 7.32 2.31
N ALA A 93 14.77 6.15 2.76
CA ALA A 93 14.14 5.17 1.89
C ALA A 93 12.87 5.72 1.22
N ILE A 94 12.08 6.57 1.90
CA ILE A 94 10.88 7.20 1.34
C ILE A 94 11.25 8.10 0.16
N ALA A 95 12.32 8.87 0.26
CA ALA A 95 12.77 9.72 -0.83
C ALA A 95 13.15 8.88 -2.06
N VAL A 96 13.83 7.74 -1.85
CA VAL A 96 14.17 6.79 -2.93
C VAL A 96 12.93 6.17 -3.56
N ILE A 97 11.96 5.75 -2.73
CA ILE A 97 10.68 5.22 -3.20
C ILE A 97 9.91 6.27 -3.99
N GLY A 98 9.85 7.50 -3.49
CA GLY A 98 9.22 8.62 -4.20
C GLY A 98 9.85 8.89 -5.57
N PHE A 99 11.17 8.85 -5.64
CA PHE A 99 11.90 8.98 -6.90
C PHE A 99 11.62 7.83 -7.86
N GLN A 100 11.63 6.58 -7.36
CA GLN A 100 11.32 5.39 -8.16
C GLN A 100 9.89 5.45 -8.73
N LEU A 101 8.90 5.83 -7.90
CA LEU A 101 7.52 5.99 -8.36
C LEU A 101 7.42 7.08 -9.42
N GLY A 102 8.05 8.24 -9.21
CA GLY A 102 8.07 9.32 -10.18
C GLY A 102 8.75 8.92 -11.51
N ALA A 103 9.85 8.17 -11.44
CA ALA A 103 10.56 7.70 -12.62
C ALA A 103 9.78 6.65 -13.43
N SER A 104 8.89 5.89 -12.79
CA SER A 104 8.00 4.93 -13.46
C SER A 104 6.77 5.58 -14.10
N MET A 105 6.45 6.82 -13.73
CA MET A 105 5.34 7.58 -14.30
C MET A 105 5.74 8.24 -15.63
N SER A 106 4.94 8.04 -16.68
CA SER A 106 5.10 8.78 -17.93
C SER A 106 4.11 9.95 -17.99
N LEU A 107 4.55 11.08 -18.56
CA LEU A 107 3.66 12.23 -18.79
C LEU A 107 2.49 11.88 -19.72
N SER A 108 2.70 10.93 -20.64
CA SER A 108 1.63 10.43 -21.51
C SER A 108 0.58 9.63 -20.73
N SER A 109 0.97 8.84 -19.73
CA SER A 109 0.05 8.13 -18.86
C SER A 109 -0.78 9.09 -18.00
N PHE A 110 -0.20 10.24 -17.61
CA PHE A 110 -0.95 11.29 -16.92
C PHE A 110 -2.05 11.89 -17.80
N VAL A 111 -1.75 12.11 -19.08
CA VAL A 111 -2.73 12.64 -20.05
C VAL A 111 -3.79 11.59 -20.38
N THR A 112 -3.42 10.32 -20.56
CA THR A 112 -4.34 9.21 -20.86
C THR A 112 -5.17 8.75 -19.67
N GLY A 113 -4.59 8.74 -18.47
CA GLY A 113 -5.31 8.49 -17.20
C GLY A 113 -6.28 9.60 -16.82
N GLY A 114 -5.96 10.81 -17.24
CA GLY A 114 -6.81 11.98 -17.34
C GLY A 114 -7.75 12.20 -16.16
N ILE A 115 -8.97 12.59 -16.48
CA ILE A 115 -10.04 12.94 -15.53
C ILE A 115 -10.35 11.79 -14.56
N SER A 116 -10.26 10.53 -15.01
CA SER A 116 -10.55 9.37 -14.17
C SER A 116 -9.59 9.22 -12.99
N GLY A 117 -8.30 9.45 -13.20
CA GLY A 117 -7.29 9.41 -12.15
C GLY A 117 -7.46 10.56 -11.15
N ILE A 118 -7.73 11.76 -11.65
CA ILE A 118 -8.02 12.94 -10.81
C ILE A 118 -9.27 12.70 -9.97
N LEU A 119 -10.35 12.20 -10.58
CA LEU A 119 -11.59 11.88 -9.87
C LEU A 119 -11.37 10.82 -8.78
N LEU A 120 -10.59 9.78 -9.08
CA LEU A 120 -10.24 8.75 -8.08
C LEU A 120 -9.48 9.35 -6.89
N GLY A 121 -8.50 10.21 -7.16
CA GLY A 121 -7.76 10.93 -6.12
C GLY A 121 -8.67 11.82 -5.27
N LEU A 122 -9.57 12.57 -5.90
CA LEU A 122 -10.53 13.41 -5.20
C LEU A 122 -11.52 12.61 -4.35
N VAL A 123 -12.02 11.47 -4.87
CA VAL A 123 -12.89 10.57 -4.10
C VAL A 123 -12.13 10.02 -2.90
N THR A 124 -10.89 9.59 -3.06
CA THR A 124 -10.08 9.10 -1.94
C THR A 124 -9.86 10.19 -0.90
N LEU A 125 -9.53 11.40 -1.32
CA LEU A 125 -9.26 12.51 -0.41
C LEU A 125 -10.53 13.01 0.31
N PHE A 126 -11.64 13.20 -0.41
CA PHE A 126 -12.83 13.84 0.12
C PHE A 126 -13.92 12.89 0.62
N VAL A 127 -13.85 11.60 0.26
CA VAL A 127 -14.82 10.60 0.73
C VAL A 127 -14.15 9.60 1.66
N VAL A 128 -13.10 8.93 1.20
CA VAL A 128 -12.43 7.89 2.00
C VAL A 128 -11.71 8.52 3.20
N GLY A 129 -10.98 9.62 3.00
CA GLY A 129 -10.26 10.31 4.06
C GLY A 129 -11.15 10.74 5.23
N PRO A 130 -12.22 11.52 5.01
CA PRO A 130 -13.13 11.89 6.09
C PRO A 130 -13.83 10.70 6.77
N ILE A 131 -14.19 9.65 6.02
CA ILE A 131 -14.79 8.45 6.59
C ILE A 131 -13.80 7.74 7.52
N THR A 132 -12.59 7.48 7.05
CA THR A 132 -11.54 6.83 7.86
C THR A 132 -11.16 7.70 9.07
N PHE A 133 -11.07 9.01 8.90
CA PHE A 133 -10.82 9.95 9.99
C PHE A 133 -11.93 9.92 11.05
N ALA A 134 -13.19 9.91 10.62
CA ALA A 134 -14.32 9.82 11.55
C ALA A 134 -14.32 8.49 12.31
N PHE A 135 -14.05 7.37 11.64
CA PHE A 135 -13.92 6.06 12.29
C PHE A 135 -12.78 6.03 13.30
N GLU A 136 -11.60 6.54 12.95
CA GLU A 136 -10.46 6.58 13.87
C GLU A 136 -10.79 7.43 15.10
N ARG A 137 -11.45 8.58 14.92
CA ARG A 137 -11.91 9.42 16.04
C ARG A 137 -12.92 8.73 16.93
N LEU A 138 -13.85 7.98 16.36
CA LEU A 138 -14.82 7.19 17.12
C LEU A 138 -14.15 6.07 17.93
N CYS A 139 -13.06 5.51 17.41
CA CYS A 139 -12.25 4.51 18.11
C CYS A 139 -11.27 5.11 19.14
N GLY A 140 -11.26 6.43 19.33
CA GLY A 140 -10.39 7.12 20.29
C GLY A 140 -9.02 7.50 19.75
N GLY A 141 -8.78 7.37 18.45
CA GLY A 141 -7.55 7.76 17.79
C GLY A 141 -7.42 9.28 17.57
N ASN A 142 -6.24 9.70 17.15
CA ASN A 142 -5.90 11.11 16.95
C ASN A 142 -6.17 11.61 15.51
N GLY A 143 -6.47 10.73 14.56
CA GLY A 143 -6.73 11.03 13.15
C GLY A 143 -5.50 10.95 12.24
N LYS A 144 -4.30 10.75 12.77
CA LYS A 144 -3.06 10.69 11.98
C LYS A 144 -3.01 9.45 11.09
N THR A 145 -3.42 8.31 11.65
CA THR A 145 -3.46 7.01 10.94
C THR A 145 -4.40 7.07 9.74
N ALA A 146 -5.59 7.66 9.92
CA ALA A 146 -6.55 7.84 8.84
C ALA A 146 -6.00 8.70 7.70
N VAL A 147 -5.35 9.82 8.03
CA VAL A 147 -4.72 10.70 7.02
C VAL A 147 -3.62 9.94 6.28
N ALA A 148 -2.77 9.21 6.99
CA ALA A 148 -1.70 8.43 6.38
C ALA A 148 -2.22 7.28 5.49
N CYS A 149 -3.37 6.68 5.85
CA CYS A 149 -4.03 5.65 5.05
C CYS A 149 -4.80 6.22 3.85
N SER A 150 -5.14 7.50 3.83
CA SER A 150 -5.91 8.13 2.75
C SER A 150 -5.06 8.44 1.51
N THR A 151 -4.14 7.54 1.17
CA THR A 151 -3.22 7.67 0.04
C THR A 151 -3.35 6.48 -0.90
N ILE A 152 -3.48 6.76 -2.19
CA ILE A 152 -3.54 5.75 -3.25
C ILE A 152 -2.21 5.60 -4.00
N ALA A 153 -1.24 6.46 -3.72
CA ALA A 153 0.05 6.45 -4.39
C ALA A 153 0.81 5.14 -4.11
N GLY A 154 1.33 4.51 -5.14
CA GLY A 154 2.13 3.28 -5.06
C GLY A 154 1.30 2.00 -5.06
N THR A 155 0.25 1.87 -4.28
CA THR A 155 -0.59 0.67 -4.28
C THR A 155 -1.41 0.57 -5.56
N ALA A 156 -1.93 1.69 -6.04
CA ALA A 156 -2.63 1.76 -7.32
C ALA A 156 -1.73 1.42 -8.52
N MET A 157 -0.41 1.55 -8.38
CA MET A 157 0.56 1.19 -9.43
C MET A 157 1.09 -0.23 -9.28
N THR A 158 1.47 -0.63 -8.07
CA THR A 158 2.12 -1.94 -7.84
C THR A 158 1.16 -3.11 -7.92
N THR A 159 -0.08 -2.96 -7.48
CA THR A 159 -1.07 -4.05 -7.53
C THR A 159 -1.47 -4.42 -8.96
N PRO A 160 -1.79 -3.49 -9.88
CA PRO A 160 -2.06 -3.84 -11.28
C PRO A 160 -0.87 -4.52 -11.98
N VAL A 161 0.37 -4.06 -11.73
CA VAL A 161 1.57 -4.66 -12.30
C VAL A 161 1.77 -6.09 -11.80
N ALA A 162 1.72 -6.30 -10.48
CA ALA A 162 1.81 -7.64 -9.90
C ALA A 162 0.70 -8.56 -10.39
N LEU A 163 -0.50 -8.03 -10.61
CA LEU A 163 -1.62 -8.77 -11.14
C LEU A 163 -1.42 -9.16 -12.61
N ALA A 164 -0.86 -8.26 -13.41
CA ALA A 164 -0.55 -8.50 -14.82
C ALA A 164 0.52 -9.57 -15.01
N GLU A 165 1.53 -9.61 -14.13
CA GLU A 165 2.56 -10.66 -14.14
C GLU A 165 2.00 -12.06 -13.90
N VAL A 166 1.01 -12.17 -13.01
CA VAL A 166 0.42 -13.47 -12.62
C VAL A 166 -0.77 -13.85 -13.51
N ALA A 167 -1.50 -12.88 -14.00
CA ALA A 167 -2.67 -13.07 -14.85
C ALA A 167 -2.66 -12.08 -16.04
N PRO A 168 -2.06 -12.46 -17.19
CA PRO A 168 -1.85 -11.56 -18.34
C PRO A 168 -3.11 -10.89 -18.88
N ARG A 169 -4.29 -11.47 -18.62
CA ARG A 169 -5.59 -10.83 -18.99
C ARG A 169 -5.83 -9.48 -18.31
N TYR A 170 -5.08 -9.17 -17.26
CA TYR A 170 -5.16 -7.90 -16.55
C TYR A 170 -4.03 -6.94 -16.92
N ALA A 171 -3.22 -7.27 -17.94
CA ALA A 171 -2.12 -6.41 -18.40
C ALA A 171 -2.59 -5.02 -18.86
N GLU A 172 -3.83 -4.90 -19.32
CA GLU A 172 -4.44 -3.60 -19.66
C GLU A 172 -4.69 -2.69 -18.45
N LEU A 173 -4.56 -3.22 -17.23
CA LEU A 173 -4.73 -2.47 -15.99
C LEU A 173 -3.41 -1.96 -15.41
N ALA A 174 -2.29 -2.50 -15.88
CA ALA A 174 -0.93 -2.12 -15.47
C ALA A 174 -0.42 -0.95 -16.31
#